data_f7e89171309a0c4994692b1cb8a22ed8
#
_entry.id   f7e89171309a0c4994692b1cb8a22ed8
#
_cell.length_a   1.000
_cell.length_b   1.000
_cell.length_c   1.000
_cell.angle_alpha   90.00
_cell.angle_beta   90.00
_cell.angle_gamma   90.00
#
_symmetry.space_group_name_H-M   'P 1'
#
loop_
_entity.id
_entity.type
_entity.pdbx_description
1 polymer ?
#
loop_
_entity_poly.entity_id
_entity_poly.type
_entity_poly.pdbx_seq_one_letter_code
_entity_poly.pdbx_strand_id
1 'polypeptide(L)'
;MKKIIKRIVSCVLFVAILLGLLQVSSLIFQPKSNDKAAGIHYPRANGIFSEPKDSIDTVFIGDSEVYHSFIPLYIWRDYGITSYDVSSPAQKLVYSMEFLKKTFEKQSPKIVFLETNAIFRKSYFEDEITYKAEQIFPVFRYHDRWKNLQLKDFSATVEYTANENNKGYYFTKKSKPATDKAIKEYMKYSDVSAPILSTNKKYLKEIAKFCKKHGTKLVLISTPSTKNWNYQRHNAMEAVSKDLGVDYIDTNLLRDDIPIDWKKDSKDKGDHLNY
;
A
#
# COMPACT_ATOMS: atom_id res chain seq x y z
N MET A 1 7.69 -50.81 -15.36
CA MET A 1 7.30 -49.67 -16.22
C MET A 1 5.83 -49.29 -16.13
N LYS A 2 4.86 -50.13 -16.50
CA LYS A 2 3.40 -49.77 -16.50
C LYS A 2 2.85 -49.25 -15.17
N LYS A 3 3.28 -49.76 -13.99
CA LYS A 3 2.84 -49.26 -12.67
C LYS A 3 3.39 -47.86 -12.37
N ILE A 4 4.64 -47.53 -12.78
CA ILE A 4 5.25 -46.23 -12.57
C ILE A 4 4.54 -45.17 -13.45
N ILE A 5 4.29 -45.51 -14.71
CA ILE A 5 3.58 -44.65 -15.66
C ILE A 5 2.16 -44.35 -15.13
N LYS A 6 1.39 -45.34 -14.63
CA LYS A 6 0.09 -45.12 -14.04
C LYS A 6 0.15 -44.16 -12.84
N ARG A 7 1.13 -44.30 -11.94
CA ARG A 7 1.32 -43.37 -10.81
C ARG A 7 1.61 -41.95 -11.26
N ILE A 8 2.52 -41.79 -12.23
CA ILE A 8 2.84 -40.46 -12.79
C ILE A 8 1.60 -39.82 -13.39
N VAL A 9 0.85 -40.55 -14.22
CA VAL A 9 -0.40 -40.07 -14.84
C VAL A 9 -1.42 -39.70 -13.76
N SER A 10 -1.60 -40.51 -12.71
CA SER A 10 -2.51 -40.19 -11.61
C SER A 10 -2.10 -38.92 -10.86
N CYS A 11 -0.79 -38.73 -10.60
CA CYS A 11 -0.29 -37.50 -9.97
C CYS A 11 -0.53 -36.27 -10.86
N VAL A 12 -0.26 -36.38 -12.16
CA VAL A 12 -0.50 -35.28 -13.11
C VAL A 12 -1.98 -34.92 -13.18
N LEU A 13 -2.87 -35.90 -13.27
CA LEU A 13 -4.31 -35.70 -13.26
C LEU A 13 -4.79 -35.05 -11.95
N PHE A 14 -4.30 -35.52 -10.82
CA PHE A 14 -4.64 -34.92 -9.51
C PHE A 14 -4.23 -33.44 -9.46
N VAL A 15 -3.00 -33.10 -9.86
CA VAL A 15 -2.51 -31.72 -9.89
C VAL A 15 -3.33 -30.86 -10.86
N ALA A 16 -3.65 -31.38 -12.04
CA ALA A 16 -4.48 -30.67 -13.02
C ALA A 16 -5.90 -30.37 -12.50
N ILE A 17 -6.53 -31.36 -11.85
CA ILE A 17 -7.86 -31.17 -11.22
C ILE A 17 -7.76 -30.15 -10.08
N LEU A 18 -6.75 -30.24 -9.22
CA LEU A 18 -6.54 -29.29 -8.12
C LEU A 18 -6.38 -27.86 -8.63
N LEU A 19 -5.53 -27.65 -9.63
CA LEU A 19 -5.34 -26.33 -10.24
C LEU A 19 -6.64 -25.81 -10.88
N GLY A 20 -7.39 -26.67 -11.55
CA GLY A 20 -8.72 -26.34 -12.10
C GLY A 20 -9.70 -25.89 -11.02
N LEU A 21 -9.78 -26.62 -9.92
CA LEU A 21 -10.63 -26.27 -8.78
C LEU A 21 -10.19 -24.96 -8.12
N LEU A 22 -8.89 -24.73 -7.96
CA LEU A 22 -8.34 -23.46 -7.44
C LEU A 22 -8.71 -22.30 -8.37
N GLN A 23 -8.62 -22.49 -9.68
CA GLN A 23 -8.96 -21.43 -10.65
C GLN A 23 -10.46 -21.10 -10.62
N VAL A 24 -11.33 -22.11 -10.64
CA VAL A 24 -12.78 -21.91 -10.54
C VAL A 24 -13.16 -21.23 -9.23
N SER A 25 -12.60 -21.71 -8.11
CA SER A 25 -12.81 -21.07 -6.81
C SER A 25 -12.33 -19.61 -6.82
N SER A 26 -11.18 -19.34 -7.42
CA SER A 26 -10.64 -17.99 -7.54
C SER A 26 -11.55 -17.06 -8.32
N LEU A 27 -12.15 -17.53 -9.40
CA LEU A 27 -13.14 -16.75 -10.16
C LEU A 27 -14.37 -16.43 -9.31
N ILE A 28 -14.86 -17.36 -8.51
CA ILE A 28 -16.03 -17.15 -7.65
C ILE A 28 -15.70 -16.22 -6.48
N PHE A 29 -14.58 -16.47 -5.81
CA PHE A 29 -14.21 -15.73 -4.60
C PHE A 29 -13.64 -14.33 -4.88
N GLN A 30 -13.15 -14.04 -6.08
CA GLN A 30 -12.70 -12.71 -6.45
C GLN A 30 -13.87 -11.71 -6.38
N PRO A 31 -13.75 -10.59 -5.63
CA PRO A 31 -14.75 -9.53 -5.60
C PRO A 31 -15.04 -9.02 -7.02
N LYS A 32 -16.33 -8.84 -7.34
CA LYS A 32 -16.76 -8.38 -8.67
C LYS A 32 -16.84 -6.86 -8.77
N SER A 33 -16.61 -6.16 -7.67
CA SER A 33 -16.62 -4.70 -7.59
C SER A 33 -15.62 -4.24 -6.54
N ASN A 34 -15.19 -2.98 -6.63
CA ASN A 34 -14.41 -2.31 -5.59
C ASN A 34 -15.28 -1.76 -4.44
N ASP A 35 -16.55 -2.08 -4.38
CA ASP A 35 -17.43 -1.76 -3.27
C ASP A 35 -17.11 -2.63 -2.05
N LYS A 36 -17.20 -2.03 -0.87
CA LYS A 36 -17.08 -2.74 0.40
C LYS A 36 -18.08 -3.91 0.52
N ALA A 37 -19.31 -3.75 0.04
CA ALA A 37 -20.34 -4.79 0.05
C ALA A 37 -19.97 -6.01 -0.84
N ALA A 38 -19.09 -5.83 -1.82
CA ALA A 38 -18.55 -6.93 -2.63
C ALA A 38 -17.44 -7.71 -1.91
N GLY A 39 -17.06 -7.31 -0.69
CA GLY A 39 -16.04 -7.97 0.11
C GLY A 39 -14.61 -7.72 -0.36
N ILE A 40 -14.37 -6.63 -1.10
CA ILE A 40 -13.01 -6.27 -1.47
C ILE A 40 -12.22 -5.81 -0.25
N HIS A 41 -10.98 -6.26 -0.14
CA HIS A 41 -10.08 -5.73 0.87
C HIS A 41 -9.63 -4.32 0.47
N TYR A 42 -9.61 -3.40 1.45
CA TYR A 42 -9.15 -2.01 1.28
C TYR A 42 -9.93 -1.23 0.21
N PRO A 43 -11.27 -1.08 0.33
CA PRO A 43 -12.09 -0.43 -0.69
C PRO A 43 -11.66 1.01 -0.96
N ARG A 44 -11.11 1.75 0.04
CA ARG A 44 -10.57 3.09 -0.16
C ARG A 44 -9.41 3.11 -1.17
N ALA A 45 -8.40 2.25 -0.97
CA ALA A 45 -7.28 2.15 -1.91
C ALA A 45 -7.73 1.70 -3.30
N ASN A 46 -8.67 0.76 -3.35
CA ASN A 46 -9.20 0.23 -4.61
C ASN A 46 -10.15 1.21 -5.33
N GLY A 47 -10.58 2.29 -4.70
CA GLY A 47 -11.37 3.33 -5.34
C GLY A 47 -10.63 4.01 -6.50
N ILE A 48 -9.29 4.02 -6.51
CA ILE A 48 -8.52 4.58 -7.63
C ILE A 48 -8.84 3.90 -8.96
N PHE A 49 -9.23 2.63 -8.95
CA PHE A 49 -9.57 1.90 -10.17
C PHE A 49 -10.91 2.31 -10.79
N SER A 50 -11.76 3.05 -10.04
CA SER A 50 -12.99 3.66 -10.56
C SER A 50 -12.77 5.07 -11.14
N GLU A 51 -11.66 5.73 -10.82
CA GLU A 51 -11.36 7.06 -11.35
C GLU A 51 -11.29 7.05 -12.89
N PRO A 52 -11.63 8.13 -13.56
CA PRO A 52 -11.45 8.25 -15.00
C PRO A 52 -10.00 7.97 -15.42
N LYS A 53 -9.81 7.44 -16.62
CA LYS A 53 -8.47 7.15 -17.15
C LYS A 53 -7.63 8.42 -17.19
N ASP A 54 -6.36 8.32 -16.77
CA ASP A 54 -5.34 9.38 -16.79
C ASP A 54 -5.80 10.68 -16.10
N SER A 55 -6.64 10.57 -15.05
CA SER A 55 -7.17 11.70 -14.29
C SER A 55 -6.43 12.03 -13.00
N ILE A 56 -5.43 11.22 -12.61
CA ILE A 56 -4.68 11.38 -11.37
C ILE A 56 -3.25 11.78 -11.65
N ASP A 57 -2.88 13.01 -11.28
CA ASP A 57 -1.52 13.54 -11.46
C ASP A 57 -0.51 12.98 -10.45
N THR A 58 -0.98 12.71 -9.23
CA THR A 58 -0.12 12.32 -8.10
C THR A 58 -0.72 11.15 -7.34
N VAL A 59 0.12 10.17 -7.02
CA VAL A 59 -0.26 9.02 -6.18
C VAL A 59 0.59 9.01 -4.92
N PHE A 60 -0.07 8.97 -3.75
CA PHE A 60 0.56 8.66 -2.48
C PHE A 60 0.38 7.18 -2.20
N ILE A 61 1.48 6.44 -1.99
CA ILE A 61 1.44 5.00 -1.77
C ILE A 61 2.25 4.61 -0.53
N GLY A 62 1.71 3.74 0.28
CA GLY A 62 2.33 3.31 1.53
C GLY A 62 1.36 2.61 2.45
N ASP A 63 1.58 2.72 3.75
CA ASP A 63 0.69 2.12 4.75
C ASP A 63 -0.34 3.13 5.32
N SER A 64 -0.78 2.88 6.55
CA SER A 64 -1.78 3.72 7.23
C SER A 64 -1.33 5.17 7.44
N GLU A 65 -0.05 5.45 7.42
CA GLU A 65 0.46 6.81 7.51
C GLU A 65 0.01 7.67 6.33
N VAL A 66 -0.09 7.09 5.12
CA VAL A 66 -0.56 7.80 3.93
C VAL A 66 -1.98 8.33 4.11
N TYR A 67 -2.94 7.45 4.34
CA TYR A 67 -4.35 7.85 4.41
C TYR A 67 -4.73 8.65 5.68
N HIS A 68 -3.76 8.88 6.57
CA HIS A 68 -3.92 9.76 7.72
C HIS A 68 -3.17 11.09 7.57
N SER A 69 -2.28 11.23 6.59
CA SER A 69 -1.42 12.41 6.46
C SER A 69 -1.71 13.25 5.22
N PHE A 70 -2.20 12.64 4.14
CA PHE A 70 -2.45 13.40 2.90
C PHE A 70 -3.95 13.55 2.68
N ILE A 71 -4.36 14.78 2.32
CA ILE A 71 -5.78 15.10 2.06
C ILE A 71 -5.92 15.51 0.59
N PRO A 72 -6.19 14.56 -0.33
CA PRO A 72 -6.22 14.81 -1.76
C PRO A 72 -7.16 15.95 -2.18
N LEU A 73 -8.30 16.09 -1.49
CA LEU A 73 -9.26 17.15 -1.78
C LEU A 73 -8.71 18.56 -1.45
N TYR A 74 -7.85 18.68 -0.43
CA TYR A 74 -7.20 19.96 -0.12
C TYR A 74 -6.06 20.24 -1.11
N ILE A 75 -5.31 19.22 -1.51
CA ILE A 75 -4.29 19.36 -2.54
C ILE A 75 -4.91 19.86 -3.84
N TRP A 76 -6.06 19.31 -4.23
CA TRP A 76 -6.78 19.77 -5.40
C TRP A 76 -7.33 21.18 -5.24
N ARG A 77 -7.97 21.50 -4.09
CA ARG A 77 -8.53 22.83 -3.81
C ARG A 77 -7.47 23.94 -3.88
N ASP A 78 -6.31 23.68 -3.28
CA ASP A 78 -5.31 24.72 -3.05
C ASP A 78 -4.29 24.83 -4.20
N TYR A 79 -4.05 23.72 -4.92
CA TYR A 79 -3.02 23.64 -5.96
C TYR A 79 -3.52 23.16 -7.32
N GLY A 80 -4.78 22.75 -7.45
CA GLY A 80 -5.33 22.19 -8.68
C GLY A 80 -4.75 20.84 -9.10
N ILE A 81 -4.01 20.17 -8.20
CA ILE A 81 -3.35 18.89 -8.46
C ILE A 81 -4.28 17.74 -8.06
N THR A 82 -4.62 16.87 -9.00
CA THR A 82 -5.39 15.66 -8.69
C THR A 82 -4.50 14.61 -8.05
N SER A 83 -4.92 14.07 -6.92
CA SER A 83 -4.14 13.07 -6.19
C SER A 83 -5.01 11.98 -5.59
N TYR A 84 -4.37 10.86 -5.20
CA TYR A 84 -5.05 9.71 -4.60
C TYR A 84 -4.15 8.97 -3.60
N ASP A 85 -4.74 8.54 -2.45
CA ASP A 85 -4.06 7.76 -1.43
C ASP A 85 -4.28 6.26 -1.67
N VAL A 86 -3.29 5.60 -2.24
CA VAL A 86 -3.31 4.16 -2.55
C VAL A 86 -2.62 3.40 -1.42
N SER A 87 -3.33 3.23 -0.32
CA SER A 87 -2.73 2.71 0.90
C SER A 87 -3.67 1.84 1.73
N SER A 88 -3.09 0.96 2.53
CA SER A 88 -3.81 0.03 3.39
C SER A 88 -3.13 -0.14 4.75
N PRO A 89 -3.84 -0.59 5.80
CA PRO A 89 -3.24 -0.82 7.10
C PRO A 89 -2.03 -1.77 7.01
N ALA A 90 -0.91 -1.35 7.60
CA ALA A 90 0.32 -2.15 7.66
C ALA A 90 0.82 -2.65 6.29
N GLN A 91 0.57 -1.91 5.22
CA GLN A 91 0.96 -2.30 3.87
C GLN A 91 2.47 -2.54 3.76
N LYS A 92 2.84 -3.69 3.21
CA LYS A 92 4.24 -4.04 2.91
C LYS A 92 4.59 -3.61 1.48
N LEU A 93 5.88 -3.38 1.20
CA LEU A 93 6.32 -2.91 -0.13
C LEU A 93 5.93 -3.84 -1.29
N VAL A 94 5.81 -5.15 -1.04
CA VAL A 94 5.32 -6.10 -2.05
C VAL A 94 3.92 -5.75 -2.52
N TYR A 95 3.03 -5.34 -1.59
CA TYR A 95 1.67 -4.90 -1.93
C TYR A 95 1.66 -3.48 -2.52
N SER A 96 2.58 -2.59 -2.08
CA SER A 96 2.74 -1.27 -2.70
C SER A 96 3.14 -1.40 -4.18
N MET A 97 4.05 -2.30 -4.51
CA MET A 97 4.43 -2.57 -5.90
C MET A 97 3.27 -3.10 -6.74
N GLU A 98 2.41 -3.92 -6.16
CA GLU A 98 1.20 -4.42 -6.82
C GLU A 98 0.18 -3.32 -7.11
N PHE A 99 -0.19 -2.55 -6.07
CA PHE A 99 -1.10 -1.42 -6.23
C PHE A 99 -0.57 -0.45 -7.28
N LEU A 100 0.74 -0.20 -7.27
CA LEU A 100 1.37 0.68 -8.25
C LEU A 100 1.19 0.13 -9.68
N LYS A 101 1.50 -1.14 -9.91
CA LYS A 101 1.32 -1.78 -11.24
C LYS A 101 -0.13 -1.66 -11.72
N LYS A 102 -1.10 -2.02 -10.86
CA LYS A 102 -2.53 -1.92 -11.20
C LYS A 102 -2.98 -0.48 -11.43
N THR A 103 -2.46 0.46 -10.65
CA THR A 103 -2.75 1.88 -10.86
C THR A 103 -2.32 2.31 -12.26
N PHE A 104 -1.15 1.89 -12.71
CA PHE A 104 -0.63 2.24 -14.02
C PHE A 104 -1.31 1.53 -15.20
N GLU A 105 -2.19 0.56 -14.96
CA GLU A 105 -3.06 0.01 -16.00
C GLU A 105 -4.12 1.04 -16.47
N LYS A 106 -4.45 2.02 -15.62
CA LYS A 106 -5.51 3.01 -15.88
C LYS A 106 -5.06 4.46 -15.71
N GLN A 107 -4.01 4.71 -14.96
CA GLN A 107 -3.51 6.04 -14.62
C GLN A 107 -2.05 6.20 -15.07
N SER A 108 -1.67 7.43 -15.37
CA SER A 108 -0.29 7.80 -15.73
C SER A 108 0.19 8.96 -14.85
N PRO A 109 0.36 8.74 -13.52
CA PRO A 109 0.71 9.82 -12.61
C PRO A 109 2.09 10.39 -12.93
N LYS A 110 2.22 11.71 -12.82
CA LYS A 110 3.49 12.44 -12.99
C LYS A 110 4.42 12.19 -11.83
N ILE A 111 3.85 12.06 -10.63
CA ILE A 111 4.61 11.87 -9.38
C ILE A 111 4.00 10.73 -8.57
N VAL A 112 4.87 9.90 -8.02
CA VAL A 112 4.53 8.92 -6.98
C VAL A 112 5.29 9.29 -5.72
N PHE A 113 4.57 9.56 -4.63
CA PHE A 113 5.14 9.65 -3.29
C PHE A 113 5.04 8.28 -2.61
N LEU A 114 6.19 7.69 -2.29
CA LEU A 114 6.27 6.48 -1.49
C LEU A 114 6.52 6.85 -0.03
N GLU A 115 5.53 6.58 0.82
CA GLU A 115 5.65 6.80 2.26
C GLU A 115 6.60 5.75 2.87
N THR A 116 7.53 6.21 3.68
CA THR A 116 8.73 5.45 4.05
C THR A 116 8.56 4.52 5.25
N ASN A 117 7.52 4.64 6.06
CA ASN A 117 7.28 3.71 7.17
C ASN A 117 7.13 2.26 6.69
N ALA A 118 6.51 2.07 5.54
CA ALA A 118 6.37 0.76 4.90
C ALA A 118 7.71 0.05 4.64
N ILE A 119 8.81 0.83 4.47
CA ILE A 119 10.16 0.32 4.21
C ILE A 119 10.76 -0.38 5.44
N PHE A 120 10.34 0.02 6.64
CA PHE A 120 10.81 -0.56 7.89
C PHE A 120 9.91 -1.68 8.44
N ARG A 121 8.80 -2.00 7.73
CA ARG A 121 7.95 -3.13 8.11
C ARG A 121 8.65 -4.46 7.85
N LYS A 122 8.42 -5.41 8.75
CA LYS A 122 8.93 -6.77 8.57
C LYS A 122 8.29 -7.40 7.34
N SER A 123 9.11 -7.76 6.37
CA SER A 123 8.72 -8.46 5.16
C SER A 123 9.73 -9.56 4.89
N TYR A 124 9.26 -10.78 4.79
CA TYR A 124 10.07 -12.00 4.62
C TYR A 124 9.77 -12.66 3.28
N PHE A 125 10.53 -13.67 2.94
CA PHE A 125 10.35 -14.44 1.70
C PHE A 125 8.97 -15.11 1.61
N GLU A 126 8.43 -15.54 2.75
CA GLU A 126 7.08 -16.13 2.84
C GLU A 126 5.99 -15.14 2.42
N ASP A 127 6.17 -13.86 2.67
CA ASP A 127 5.25 -12.82 2.22
C ASP A 127 5.23 -12.71 0.68
N GLU A 128 6.40 -12.87 0.03
CA GLU A 128 6.48 -12.90 -1.44
C GLU A 128 5.77 -14.11 -2.02
N ILE A 129 5.93 -15.30 -1.40
CA ILE A 129 5.26 -16.53 -1.84
C ILE A 129 3.75 -16.38 -1.69
N THR A 130 3.30 -15.97 -0.50
CA THR A 130 1.88 -15.75 -0.22
C THR A 130 1.28 -14.78 -1.22
N TYR A 131 1.94 -13.63 -1.42
CA TYR A 131 1.52 -12.64 -2.38
C TYR A 131 1.39 -13.20 -3.80
N LYS A 132 2.40 -13.94 -4.30
CA LYS A 132 2.36 -14.56 -5.64
C LYS A 132 1.23 -15.59 -5.74
N ALA A 133 1.01 -16.38 -4.70
CA ALA A 133 -0.09 -17.34 -4.64
C ALA A 133 -1.46 -16.63 -4.72
N GLU A 134 -1.64 -15.53 -4.01
CA GLU A 134 -2.84 -14.69 -4.05
C GLU A 134 -3.10 -14.05 -5.43
N GLN A 135 -2.01 -13.73 -6.17
CA GLN A 135 -2.15 -13.20 -7.54
C GLN A 135 -2.60 -14.27 -8.54
N ILE A 136 -2.06 -15.49 -8.41
CA ILE A 136 -2.41 -16.59 -9.30
C ILE A 136 -3.79 -17.15 -8.94
N PHE A 137 -4.08 -17.25 -7.65
CA PHE A 137 -5.30 -17.80 -7.11
C PHE A 137 -5.93 -16.85 -6.08
N PRO A 138 -6.73 -15.87 -6.51
CA PRO A 138 -7.42 -14.92 -5.63
C PRO A 138 -8.22 -15.55 -4.48
N VAL A 139 -8.61 -16.81 -4.57
CA VAL A 139 -9.25 -17.53 -3.47
C VAL A 139 -8.40 -17.53 -2.19
N PHE A 140 -7.09 -17.53 -2.28
CA PHE A 140 -6.22 -17.46 -1.09
C PHE A 140 -6.36 -16.14 -0.34
N ARG A 141 -6.61 -15.04 -1.04
CA ARG A 141 -6.84 -13.73 -0.45
C ARG A 141 -8.27 -13.56 0.05
N TYR A 142 -9.25 -14.08 -0.68
CA TYR A 142 -10.67 -13.79 -0.49
C TYR A 142 -11.47 -15.00 -0.02
N HIS A 143 -10.83 -16.04 0.54
CA HIS A 143 -11.48 -17.25 1.01
C HIS A 143 -12.55 -17.00 2.10
N ASP A 144 -12.40 -15.94 2.90
CA ASP A 144 -13.34 -15.54 3.95
C ASP A 144 -14.69 -15.06 3.40
N ARG A 145 -14.78 -14.73 2.09
CA ARG A 145 -16.02 -14.34 1.42
C ARG A 145 -17.05 -15.47 1.29
N TRP A 146 -16.69 -16.71 1.60
CA TRP A 146 -17.60 -17.85 1.47
C TRP A 146 -18.95 -17.63 2.20
N LYS A 147 -18.97 -16.83 3.28
CA LYS A 147 -20.17 -16.49 4.05
C LYS A 147 -21.08 -15.47 3.37
N ASN A 148 -20.54 -14.71 2.41
CA ASN A 148 -21.19 -13.55 1.82
C ASN A 148 -21.28 -13.65 0.29
N LEU A 149 -21.12 -14.85 -0.29
CA LEU A 149 -21.23 -15.06 -1.73
C LEU A 149 -22.68 -14.78 -2.20
N GLN A 150 -22.77 -14.14 -3.36
CA GLN A 150 -24.02 -13.80 -4.03
C GLN A 150 -24.04 -14.40 -5.44
N LEU A 151 -25.19 -14.48 -6.08
CA LEU A 151 -25.31 -15.02 -7.45
C LEU A 151 -24.40 -14.29 -8.46
N LYS A 152 -24.23 -12.99 -8.32
CA LYS A 152 -23.30 -12.19 -9.16
C LYS A 152 -21.83 -12.63 -9.05
N ASP A 153 -21.44 -13.29 -7.96
CA ASP A 153 -20.05 -13.75 -7.77
C ASP A 153 -19.68 -14.91 -8.71
N PHE A 154 -20.69 -15.58 -9.29
CA PHE A 154 -20.49 -16.62 -10.29
C PHE A 154 -20.30 -16.05 -11.72
N SER A 155 -20.40 -14.72 -11.90
CA SER A 155 -20.04 -14.05 -13.15
C SER A 155 -18.52 -13.94 -13.27
N ALA A 156 -17.99 -13.91 -14.49
CA ALA A 156 -16.59 -13.62 -14.77
C ALA A 156 -16.27 -12.12 -14.79
N THR A 157 -17.30 -11.26 -14.91
CA THR A 157 -17.11 -9.81 -15.05
C THR A 157 -16.72 -9.18 -13.72
N VAL A 158 -15.64 -8.40 -13.75
CA VAL A 158 -15.17 -7.58 -12.63
C VAL A 158 -15.25 -6.11 -13.06
N GLU A 159 -16.02 -5.30 -12.32
CA GLU A 159 -16.25 -3.89 -12.62
C GLU A 159 -15.91 -3.02 -11.40
N TYR A 160 -14.95 -2.11 -11.57
CA TYR A 160 -14.59 -1.16 -10.54
C TYR A 160 -15.28 0.19 -10.82
N THR A 161 -16.48 0.35 -10.28
CA THR A 161 -17.34 1.52 -10.47
C THR A 161 -17.68 2.29 -9.22
N ALA A 162 -17.36 1.74 -8.05
CA ALA A 162 -17.64 2.39 -6.77
C ALA A 162 -16.62 3.52 -6.50
N ASN A 163 -17.10 4.75 -6.52
CA ASN A 163 -16.30 5.93 -6.25
C ASN A 163 -15.96 6.05 -4.76
N GLU A 164 -14.76 6.51 -4.46
CA GLU A 164 -14.32 6.86 -3.12
C GLU A 164 -14.17 8.39 -3.03
N ASN A 165 -15.08 9.01 -2.24
CA ASN A 165 -15.26 10.46 -2.24
C ASN A 165 -14.07 11.23 -1.66
N ASN A 166 -13.33 10.63 -0.72
CA ASN A 166 -12.16 11.26 -0.08
C ASN A 166 -10.83 10.91 -0.79
N LYS A 167 -10.90 10.24 -1.95
CA LYS A 167 -9.72 9.84 -2.73
C LYS A 167 -8.69 9.05 -1.92
N GLY A 168 -9.18 8.12 -1.08
CA GLY A 168 -8.36 7.26 -0.23
C GLY A 168 -8.13 7.77 1.19
N TYR A 169 -8.27 9.08 1.45
CA TYR A 169 -8.07 9.68 2.76
C TYR A 169 -9.08 9.17 3.81
N TYR A 170 -8.59 8.95 5.03
CA TYR A 170 -9.42 8.54 6.16
C TYR A 170 -9.72 9.70 7.11
N PHE A 171 -10.84 10.35 6.90
CA PHE A 171 -11.32 11.40 7.79
C PHE A 171 -11.63 10.88 9.19
N THR A 172 -11.04 11.49 10.22
CA THR A 172 -11.33 11.19 11.63
C THR A 172 -11.02 12.38 12.53
N LYS A 173 -11.96 12.69 13.44
CA LYS A 173 -11.79 13.68 14.52
C LYS A 173 -11.38 13.03 15.84
N LYS A 174 -11.09 11.72 15.86
CA LYS A 174 -10.62 11.08 17.09
C LYS A 174 -9.29 11.69 17.50
N SER A 175 -9.17 12.05 18.77
CA SER A 175 -7.94 12.54 19.35
C SER A 175 -7.57 11.71 20.58
N LYS A 176 -6.33 11.24 20.60
CA LYS A 176 -5.69 10.62 21.77
C LYS A 176 -4.27 11.17 21.86
N PRO A 177 -3.97 11.97 22.89
CA PRO A 177 -2.67 12.62 23.04
C PRO A 177 -1.50 11.64 23.03
N ALA A 178 -0.40 12.03 22.41
CA ALA A 178 0.87 11.37 22.60
C ALA A 178 1.37 11.55 24.03
N THR A 179 2.16 10.62 24.53
CA THR A 179 2.75 10.71 25.86
C THR A 179 3.89 11.74 25.87
N ASP A 180 4.14 12.39 27.02
CA ASP A 180 5.23 13.36 27.15
C ASP A 180 6.59 12.71 26.84
N LYS A 181 6.77 11.43 27.20
CA LYS A 181 7.95 10.67 26.84
C LYS A 181 8.12 10.55 25.33
N ALA A 182 7.06 10.17 24.60
CA ALA A 182 7.12 10.04 23.16
C ALA A 182 7.43 11.37 22.47
N ILE A 183 6.82 12.46 22.94
CA ILE A 183 7.08 13.82 22.40
C ILE A 183 8.54 14.23 22.65
N LYS A 184 9.07 13.98 23.87
CA LYS A 184 10.44 14.32 24.22
C LYS A 184 11.49 13.53 23.45
N GLU A 185 11.23 12.26 23.15
CA GLU A 185 12.15 11.39 22.41
C GLU A 185 11.96 11.52 20.87
N TYR A 186 10.89 12.15 20.41
CA TYR A 186 10.57 12.32 18.99
C TYR A 186 11.67 13.08 18.26
N MET A 187 12.21 12.46 17.22
CA MET A 187 13.29 12.99 16.39
C MET A 187 14.51 13.47 17.20
N LYS A 188 14.80 12.77 18.30
CA LYS A 188 16.06 12.98 19.02
C LYS A 188 17.21 12.55 18.11
N TYR A 189 18.21 13.43 18.00
CA TYR A 189 19.34 13.22 17.10
C TYR A 189 20.06 11.88 17.35
N SER A 190 20.47 11.25 16.26
CA SER A 190 21.29 10.03 16.25
C SER A 190 22.12 10.02 14.97
N ASP A 191 23.34 9.57 15.04
CA ASP A 191 24.25 9.32 13.90
C ASP A 191 24.14 7.88 13.35
N VAL A 192 23.35 7.04 14.03
CA VAL A 192 23.12 5.64 13.62
C VAL A 192 22.00 5.57 12.59
N SER A 193 22.15 4.69 11.61
CA SER A 193 21.09 4.37 10.63
C SER A 193 20.30 3.13 11.04
N ALA A 194 18.99 3.19 10.85
CA ALA A 194 18.12 2.03 11.07
C ALA A 194 18.36 0.95 10.00
N PRO A 195 18.34 -0.36 10.37
CA PRO A 195 18.47 -1.43 9.39
C PRO A 195 17.24 -1.55 8.50
N ILE A 196 17.44 -1.78 7.22
CA ILE A 196 16.39 -2.10 6.24
C ILE A 196 16.58 -3.54 5.77
N LEU A 197 15.53 -4.34 5.82
CA LEU A 197 15.55 -5.73 5.36
C LEU A 197 15.88 -5.83 3.86
N SER A 198 16.63 -6.85 3.48
CA SER A 198 17.03 -7.08 2.08
C SER A 198 15.83 -7.18 1.12
N THR A 199 14.73 -7.83 1.56
CA THR A 199 13.48 -7.90 0.83
C THR A 199 12.92 -6.50 0.55
N ASN A 200 12.90 -5.61 1.55
CA ASN A 200 12.41 -4.25 1.38
C ASN A 200 13.33 -3.42 0.48
N LYS A 201 14.66 -3.57 0.60
CA LYS A 201 15.61 -2.94 -0.33
C LYS A 201 15.37 -3.37 -1.78
N LYS A 202 15.08 -4.66 -2.01
CA LYS A 202 14.74 -5.20 -3.33
C LYS A 202 13.51 -4.52 -3.90
N TYR A 203 12.39 -4.51 -3.18
CA TYR A 203 11.13 -3.90 -3.65
C TYR A 203 11.25 -2.40 -3.84
N LEU A 204 12.00 -1.71 -3.00
CA LEU A 204 12.25 -0.28 -3.17
C LEU A 204 12.99 0.02 -4.49
N LYS A 205 14.01 -0.77 -4.82
CA LYS A 205 14.72 -0.70 -6.13
C LYS A 205 13.79 -1.02 -7.31
N GLU A 206 12.91 -2.01 -7.15
CA GLU A 206 11.92 -2.37 -8.17
C GLU A 206 10.91 -1.24 -8.40
N ILE A 207 10.40 -0.60 -7.34
CA ILE A 207 9.50 0.56 -7.42
C ILE A 207 10.19 1.73 -8.11
N ALA A 208 11.42 2.06 -7.72
CA ALA A 208 12.20 3.14 -8.35
C ALA A 208 12.42 2.86 -9.85
N LYS A 209 12.81 1.65 -10.21
CA LYS A 209 12.97 1.24 -11.61
C LYS A 209 11.65 1.30 -12.38
N PHE A 210 10.55 0.89 -11.76
CA PHE A 210 9.22 0.92 -12.37
C PHE A 210 8.79 2.37 -12.67
N CYS A 211 8.87 3.27 -11.70
CA CYS A 211 8.54 4.68 -11.90
C CYS A 211 9.40 5.30 -13.01
N LYS A 212 10.72 5.09 -12.97
CA LYS A 212 11.64 5.58 -14.01
C LYS A 212 11.27 5.06 -15.41
N LYS A 213 10.92 3.77 -15.53
CA LYS A 213 10.50 3.17 -16.80
C LYS A 213 9.23 3.85 -17.39
N HIS A 214 8.34 4.32 -16.54
CA HIS A 214 7.09 4.96 -16.95
C HIS A 214 7.19 6.50 -17.03
N GLY A 215 8.40 7.07 -16.88
CA GLY A 215 8.58 8.53 -16.90
C GLY A 215 7.99 9.26 -15.70
N THR A 216 7.68 8.54 -14.61
CA THR A 216 7.11 9.07 -13.38
C THR A 216 8.20 9.40 -12.38
N LYS A 217 8.14 10.58 -11.76
CA LYS A 217 9.04 10.96 -10.68
C LYS A 217 8.67 10.18 -9.41
N LEU A 218 9.63 9.46 -8.81
CA LEU A 218 9.49 8.88 -7.48
C LEU A 218 10.06 9.85 -6.44
N VAL A 219 9.29 10.11 -5.39
CA VAL A 219 9.72 10.87 -4.20
C VAL A 219 9.48 10.00 -2.98
N LEU A 220 10.49 9.85 -2.14
CA LEU A 220 10.33 9.21 -0.83
C LEU A 220 9.85 10.27 0.17
N ILE A 221 8.84 9.94 0.98
CA ILE A 221 8.30 10.89 1.95
C ILE A 221 8.06 10.22 3.29
N SER A 222 8.56 10.84 4.37
CA SER A 222 8.32 10.38 5.74
C SER A 222 7.29 11.28 6.39
N THR A 223 6.18 10.68 6.81
CA THR A 223 5.09 11.39 7.49
C THR A 223 5.37 11.51 8.99
N PRO A 224 4.78 12.50 9.69
CA PRO A 224 5.00 12.71 11.10
C PRO A 224 4.41 11.58 11.96
N SER A 225 5.24 10.97 12.81
CA SER A 225 4.79 9.97 13.77
C SER A 225 5.77 9.84 14.93
N THR A 226 5.33 10.08 16.17
CA THR A 226 6.19 9.91 17.36
C THR A 226 6.44 8.46 17.71
N LYS A 227 5.72 7.52 17.10
CA LYS A 227 5.88 6.08 17.34
C LYS A 227 6.65 5.36 16.23
N ASN A 228 6.34 5.72 14.99
CA ASN A 228 6.83 5.01 13.83
C ASN A 228 8.04 5.69 13.21
N TRP A 229 8.39 6.92 13.64
CA TRP A 229 9.50 7.63 13.06
C TRP A 229 10.52 8.10 14.11
N ASN A 230 11.79 8.09 13.69
CA ASN A 230 12.92 8.56 14.50
C ASN A 230 14.10 8.93 13.61
N TYR A 231 15.12 9.55 14.21
CA TYR A 231 16.30 10.03 13.47
C TYR A 231 17.11 8.91 12.81
N GLN A 232 17.12 7.71 13.37
CA GLN A 232 17.82 6.55 12.78
C GLN A 232 17.17 6.12 11.45
N ARG A 233 15.84 6.17 11.36
CA ARG A 233 15.09 5.91 10.12
C ARG A 233 15.30 7.02 9.10
N HIS A 234 15.34 8.28 9.54
CA HIS A 234 15.73 9.42 8.72
C HIS A 234 17.08 9.18 8.04
N ASN A 235 18.14 8.89 8.82
CA ASN A 235 19.49 8.63 8.29
C ASN A 235 19.50 7.50 7.25
N ALA A 236 18.76 6.40 7.53
CA ALA A 236 18.66 5.30 6.59
C ALA A 236 18.00 5.71 5.27
N MET A 237 16.95 6.53 5.35
CA MET A 237 16.23 6.99 4.15
C MET A 237 17.02 8.03 3.36
N GLU A 238 17.76 8.92 4.02
CA GLU A 238 18.66 9.84 3.36
C GLU A 238 19.76 9.10 2.57
N ALA A 239 20.35 8.06 3.16
CA ALA A 239 21.34 7.24 2.48
C ALA A 239 20.74 6.48 1.27
N VAL A 240 19.54 5.90 1.45
CA VAL A 240 18.85 5.15 0.38
C VAL A 240 18.42 6.05 -0.76
N SER A 241 17.91 7.25 -0.48
CA SER A 241 17.50 8.20 -1.53
C SER A 241 18.69 8.61 -2.41
N LYS A 242 19.86 8.86 -1.80
CA LYS A 242 21.12 9.12 -2.52
C LYS A 242 21.54 7.92 -3.38
N ASP A 243 21.47 6.68 -2.84
CA ASP A 243 21.80 5.44 -3.59
C ASP A 243 20.88 5.22 -4.80
N LEU A 244 19.61 5.56 -4.67
CA LEU A 244 18.60 5.41 -5.72
C LEU A 244 18.54 6.61 -6.68
N GLY A 245 19.13 7.75 -6.34
CA GLY A 245 19.03 8.97 -7.11
C GLY A 245 17.59 9.52 -7.16
N VAL A 246 16.86 9.46 -6.06
CA VAL A 246 15.49 9.96 -5.92
C VAL A 246 15.40 11.01 -4.82
N ASP A 247 14.42 11.90 -4.92
CA ASP A 247 14.20 12.93 -3.90
C ASP A 247 13.66 12.28 -2.61
N TYR A 248 14.02 12.89 -1.49
CA TYR A 248 13.53 12.49 -0.16
C TYR A 248 13.07 13.71 0.62
N ILE A 249 11.89 13.64 1.21
CA ILE A 249 11.29 14.65 2.07
C ILE A 249 11.00 14.02 3.42
N ASP A 250 11.61 14.53 4.48
CA ASP A 250 11.26 14.14 5.85
C ASP A 250 10.47 15.26 6.54
N THR A 251 9.14 15.10 6.56
CA THR A 251 8.26 16.10 7.17
C THR A 251 8.41 16.18 8.69
N ASN A 252 9.04 15.18 9.32
CA ASN A 252 9.35 15.21 10.75
C ASN A 252 10.42 16.24 11.12
N LEU A 253 11.20 16.71 10.15
CA LEU A 253 12.20 17.77 10.31
C LEU A 253 11.67 19.15 9.96
N LEU A 254 10.53 19.24 9.28
CA LEU A 254 9.90 20.50 8.83
C LEU A 254 8.95 21.06 9.91
N ARG A 255 9.41 21.15 11.15
CA ARG A 255 8.53 21.46 12.32
C ARG A 255 8.00 22.89 12.29
N ASP A 256 8.75 23.81 11.70
CA ASP A 256 8.33 25.23 11.59
C ASP A 256 7.29 25.41 10.47
N ASP A 257 7.40 24.61 9.40
CA ASP A 257 6.48 24.64 8.26
C ASP A 257 5.23 23.78 8.50
N ILE A 258 5.38 22.67 9.27
CA ILE A 258 4.34 21.70 9.59
C ILE A 258 4.26 21.57 11.12
N PRO A 259 3.71 22.59 11.82
CA PRO A 259 3.58 22.53 13.28
C PRO A 259 2.51 21.50 13.69
N ILE A 260 2.89 20.53 14.52
CA ILE A 260 1.99 19.50 15.04
C ILE A 260 1.91 19.60 16.56
N ASP A 261 0.70 19.81 17.07
CA ASP A 261 0.41 19.65 18.49
C ASP A 261 0.08 18.18 18.80
N TRP A 262 1.07 17.42 19.18
CA TRP A 262 0.93 15.99 19.51
C TRP A 262 -0.07 15.68 20.63
N LYS A 263 -0.54 16.69 21.34
CA LYS A 263 -1.62 16.58 22.33
C LYS A 263 -3.00 16.65 21.72
N LYS A 264 -3.15 17.26 20.53
CA LYS A 264 -4.43 17.47 19.84
C LYS A 264 -4.50 16.73 18.49
N ASP A 265 -3.42 16.79 17.72
CA ASP A 265 -3.40 16.39 16.32
C ASP A 265 -3.11 14.89 16.11
N SER A 266 -2.99 14.14 17.22
CA SER A 266 -2.82 12.70 17.18
C SER A 266 -4.13 11.95 17.38
N LYS A 267 -4.44 11.04 16.46
CA LYS A 267 -5.58 10.12 16.54
C LYS A 267 -5.42 9.06 17.63
N ASP A 268 -4.20 8.57 17.85
CA ASP A 268 -3.92 7.34 18.62
C ASP A 268 -2.56 7.32 19.33
N LYS A 269 -2.30 8.35 20.12
CA LYS A 269 -1.12 8.48 21.00
C LYS A 269 0.19 8.70 20.22
N GLY A 270 0.16 9.49 19.17
CA GLY A 270 1.34 9.87 18.39
C GLY A 270 1.71 8.89 17.29
N ASP A 271 0.81 7.98 16.93
CA ASP A 271 0.99 7.07 15.79
C ASP A 271 0.56 7.76 14.49
N HIS A 272 -0.72 8.05 14.34
CA HIS A 272 -1.27 8.70 13.16
C HIS A 272 -1.81 10.08 13.50
N LEU A 273 -1.85 10.95 12.50
CA LEU A 273 -2.52 12.24 12.57
C LEU A 273 -4.05 12.05 12.51
N ASN A 274 -4.78 13.07 13.02
CA ASN A 274 -6.22 13.23 12.84
C ASN A 274 -6.50 14.40 11.87
N TYR A 275 -7.79 14.73 11.70
CA TYR A 275 -8.24 15.88 10.93
C TYR A 275 -8.42 17.09 11.85
#